data_f3865a3da62539376d67d5451fa2277c
#
_entry.id   f3865a3da62539376d67d5451fa2277c
#
_cell.length_a   1.000
_cell.length_b   1.000
_cell.length_c   1.000
_cell.angle_alpha   90.00
_cell.angle_beta   90.00
_cell.angle_gamma   90.00
#
_symmetry.space_group_name_H-M   'P 1'
#
loop_
_entity.id
_entity.type
_entity.pdbx_description
1 polymer ?
#
loop_
_entity_poly.entity_id
_entity_poly.type
_entity_poly.pdbx_seq_one_letter_code
_entity_poly.pdbx_strand_id
1 'polypeptide(L)'
;MAKNYNKMAIDIVREIGGEENVRSLAHCMTRLRFIVKDEKKVNLEALKKTEGVIQVMVAAGQYQVVIGTDVGDVYDEIGKVTNINLTGEADEDGGTAKKSILTIAIDVISAIFLPFMGAFMAAGLLKGFLVVFTTVGWLDTAGTTYQLLYAMADGVFNFLPIFLAYTAAKKFKAEPFVAMAVAAALVYPNISTLYSAGEAVSFFGIPVTLISYPCSVIPIVVAVFVQAKFEKLIKPLFPQVIRGIFVPLLSLIVTSALTFLVIGPVTNIVAVGLADGIGWLLDVCPPVAGFVFGAIYPIMLIFGLHWGLVPLVMNNFAAIGADPIFAITLATNFALAGCAFGVFLKTKNSELKQTAASTGISAFVAGVTEPAIYGVVLKYKRPFVIVCLLDAIGGVLIATSGGMQTALISTCVLTIPAFVAMMGKIAAVVIAIGFFGGIILTYLFGYNDKMLDS
;
A
#
# COMPACT_ATOMS: atom_id res chain seq x y z
N MET A 1 -19.99 -22.02 1.01
CA MET A 1 -19.45 -23.02 1.97
C MET A 1 -18.48 -22.28 2.87
N ALA A 2 -18.57 -22.44 4.20
CA ALA A 2 -17.57 -21.88 5.10
C ALA A 2 -16.20 -22.50 4.79
N LYS A 3 -15.18 -21.69 4.54
CA LYS A 3 -13.81 -22.18 4.31
C LYS A 3 -13.32 -22.90 5.57
N ASN A 4 -12.82 -24.12 5.42
CA ASN A 4 -12.29 -24.90 6.53
C ASN A 4 -10.80 -24.53 6.75
N TYR A 5 -10.53 -23.41 7.42
CA TYR A 5 -9.16 -22.95 7.70
C TYR A 5 -8.37 -23.94 8.56
N ASN A 6 -9.03 -24.74 9.39
CA ASN A 6 -8.37 -25.73 10.24
C ASN A 6 -7.66 -26.81 9.40
N LYS A 7 -8.39 -27.38 8.41
CA LYS A 7 -7.80 -28.36 7.49
C LYS A 7 -6.63 -27.76 6.71
N MET A 8 -6.82 -26.54 6.20
CA MET A 8 -5.79 -25.82 5.45
C MET A 8 -4.53 -25.57 6.30
N ALA A 9 -4.70 -25.15 7.55
CA ALA A 9 -3.61 -24.93 8.49
C ALA A 9 -2.80 -26.21 8.74
N ILE A 10 -3.48 -27.32 9.01
CA ILE A 10 -2.86 -28.63 9.23
C ILE A 10 -2.10 -29.11 7.98
N ASP A 11 -2.71 -28.99 6.80
CA ASP A 11 -2.09 -29.41 5.55
C ASP A 11 -0.85 -28.58 5.23
N ILE A 12 -0.89 -27.25 5.39
CA ILE A 12 0.28 -26.37 5.18
C ILE A 12 1.43 -26.76 6.14
N VAL A 13 1.12 -26.93 7.43
CA VAL A 13 2.17 -27.27 8.43
C VAL A 13 2.75 -28.65 8.14
N ARG A 14 1.95 -29.63 7.73
CA ARG A 14 2.43 -30.97 7.34
C ARG A 14 3.40 -30.88 6.16
N GLU A 15 3.03 -30.15 5.09
CA GLU A 15 3.82 -30.07 3.86
C GLU A 15 5.08 -29.19 4.01
N ILE A 16 5.14 -28.30 5.00
CA ILE A 16 6.34 -27.55 5.34
C ILE A 16 7.36 -28.39 6.15
N GLY A 17 6.99 -29.65 6.45
CA GLY A 17 7.83 -30.62 7.16
C GLY A 17 7.50 -30.80 8.65
N GLY A 18 6.29 -30.42 9.06
CA GLY A 18 5.77 -30.52 10.42
C GLY A 18 6.18 -29.34 11.31
N GLU A 19 5.52 -29.19 12.46
CA GLU A 19 5.76 -28.09 13.39
C GLU A 19 7.22 -28.05 13.91
N GLU A 20 7.84 -29.23 14.10
CA GLU A 20 9.22 -29.33 14.55
C GLU A 20 10.22 -28.77 13.54
N ASN A 21 9.88 -28.74 12.24
CA ASN A 21 10.70 -28.18 11.18
C ASN A 21 10.60 -26.65 11.11
N VAL A 22 9.57 -26.05 11.67
CA VAL A 22 9.37 -24.61 11.65
C VAL A 22 10.19 -23.96 12.77
N ARG A 23 11.04 -22.99 12.45
CA ARG A 23 11.75 -22.16 13.41
C ARG A 23 10.90 -20.99 13.85
N SER A 24 10.21 -20.34 12.90
CA SER A 24 9.29 -19.26 13.15
C SER A 24 8.28 -19.15 12.00
N LEU A 25 7.09 -18.67 12.32
CA LEU A 25 6.05 -18.33 11.38
C LEU A 25 5.63 -16.88 11.59
N ALA A 26 5.61 -16.13 10.50
CA ALA A 26 5.05 -14.80 10.44
C ALA A 26 4.09 -14.70 9.25
N HIS A 27 3.31 -13.63 9.18
CA HIS A 27 2.47 -13.36 8.01
C HIS A 27 2.58 -11.89 7.57
N CYS A 28 2.25 -11.62 6.32
CA CYS A 28 1.92 -10.30 5.83
C CYS A 28 0.46 -10.32 5.34
N MET A 29 -0.02 -9.29 4.67
CA MET A 29 -1.42 -9.19 4.25
C MET A 29 -1.95 -10.36 3.40
N THR A 30 -1.08 -11.07 2.69
CA THR A 30 -1.50 -12.11 1.75
C THR A 30 -0.69 -13.40 1.85
N ARG A 31 0.36 -13.48 2.69
CA ARG A 31 1.32 -14.59 2.71
C ARG A 31 1.67 -15.02 4.12
N LEU A 32 1.75 -16.32 4.34
CA LEU A 32 2.47 -16.93 5.45
C LEU A 32 3.96 -16.99 5.11
N ARG A 33 4.83 -16.72 6.09
CA ARG A 33 6.29 -16.72 5.92
C ARG A 33 6.89 -17.68 6.93
N PHE A 34 7.33 -18.83 6.46
CA PHE A 34 7.98 -19.86 7.26
C PHE A 34 9.50 -19.76 7.17
N ILE A 35 10.18 -19.76 8.31
CA ILE A 35 11.60 -20.06 8.41
C ILE A 35 11.71 -21.49 8.90
N VAL A 36 12.31 -22.37 8.08
CA VAL A 36 12.45 -23.79 8.40
C VAL A 36 13.86 -24.12 8.92
N LYS A 37 13.97 -25.24 9.64
CA LYS A 37 15.25 -25.75 10.16
C LYS A 37 15.97 -26.60 9.10
N ASP A 38 15.23 -27.38 8.35
CA ASP A 38 15.72 -28.30 7.31
C ASP A 38 14.86 -28.19 6.05
N GLU A 39 15.44 -27.63 4.99
CA GLU A 39 14.76 -27.43 3.71
C GLU A 39 14.39 -28.76 3.01
N LYS A 40 15.13 -29.88 3.30
CA LYS A 40 14.89 -31.17 2.70
C LYS A 40 13.58 -31.81 3.15
N LYS A 41 13.03 -31.37 4.28
CA LYS A 41 11.76 -31.85 4.82
C LYS A 41 10.55 -31.15 4.20
N VAL A 42 10.73 -30.07 3.44
CA VAL A 42 9.66 -29.33 2.81
C VAL A 42 9.22 -30.00 1.53
N ASN A 43 7.97 -30.39 1.44
CA ASN A 43 7.35 -30.90 0.23
C ASN A 43 6.73 -29.77 -0.59
N LEU A 44 7.59 -29.11 -1.40
CA LEU A 44 7.20 -27.89 -2.14
C LEU A 44 6.04 -28.17 -3.13
N GLU A 45 6.03 -29.36 -3.75
CA GLU A 45 5.03 -29.70 -4.75
C GLU A 45 3.65 -29.99 -4.12
N ALA A 46 3.63 -30.64 -2.95
CA ALA A 46 2.39 -30.83 -2.20
C ALA A 46 1.88 -29.51 -1.61
N LEU A 47 2.79 -28.68 -1.10
CA LEU A 47 2.46 -27.36 -0.56
C LEU A 47 1.80 -26.45 -1.62
N LYS A 48 2.29 -26.47 -2.87
CA LYS A 48 1.67 -25.75 -3.98
C LYS A 48 0.27 -26.26 -4.35
N LYS A 49 -0.02 -27.53 -4.07
CA LYS A 49 -1.30 -28.18 -4.37
C LYS A 49 -2.29 -28.13 -3.20
N THR A 50 -1.88 -27.61 -2.05
CA THR A 50 -2.76 -27.47 -0.87
C THR A 50 -3.94 -26.56 -1.19
N GLU A 51 -5.14 -27.01 -0.89
CA GLU A 51 -6.38 -26.27 -1.14
C GLU A 51 -6.34 -24.90 -0.44
N GLY A 52 -6.55 -23.82 -1.19
CA GLY A 52 -6.50 -22.43 -0.71
C GLY A 52 -5.12 -21.80 -0.76
N VAL A 53 -4.06 -22.53 -1.09
CA VAL A 53 -2.74 -21.95 -1.39
C VAL A 53 -2.72 -21.45 -2.84
N ILE A 54 -2.50 -20.16 -3.02
CA ILE A 54 -2.45 -19.53 -4.36
C ILE A 54 -1.09 -19.78 -5.01
N GLN A 55 -0.02 -19.65 -4.24
CA GLN A 55 1.35 -19.82 -4.72
C GLN A 55 2.31 -20.08 -3.55
N VAL A 56 3.40 -20.76 -3.83
CA VAL A 56 4.54 -20.90 -2.89
C VAL A 56 5.79 -20.35 -3.54
N MET A 57 6.49 -19.49 -2.83
CA MET A 57 7.74 -18.87 -3.26
C MET A 57 8.82 -19.14 -2.22
N VAL A 58 10.07 -19.35 -2.67
CA VAL A 58 11.22 -19.41 -1.78
C VAL A 58 12.09 -18.18 -2.08
N ALA A 59 12.23 -17.32 -1.10
CA ALA A 59 13.00 -16.09 -1.23
C ALA A 59 13.74 -15.79 0.08
N ALA A 60 15.02 -15.45 -0.01
CA ALA A 60 15.88 -15.10 1.12
C ALA A 60 15.86 -16.12 2.28
N GLY A 61 15.81 -17.44 1.94
CA GLY A 61 15.76 -18.52 2.96
C GLY A 61 14.41 -18.67 3.66
N GLN A 62 13.35 -18.04 3.17
CA GLN A 62 11.98 -18.14 3.68
C GLN A 62 11.07 -18.83 2.65
N TYR A 63 10.19 -19.68 3.15
CA TYR A 63 9.08 -20.25 2.38
C TYR A 63 7.87 -19.35 2.53
N GLN A 64 7.46 -18.69 1.46
CA GLN A 64 6.33 -17.78 1.43
C GLN A 64 5.14 -18.47 0.77
N VAL A 65 4.10 -18.75 1.57
CA VAL A 65 2.86 -19.38 1.11
C VAL A 65 1.81 -18.30 0.92
N VAL A 66 1.45 -18.02 -0.31
CA VAL A 66 0.46 -16.99 -0.67
C VAL A 66 -0.94 -17.56 -0.48
N ILE A 67 -1.71 -16.93 0.42
CA ILE A 67 -3.09 -17.33 0.77
C ILE A 67 -4.10 -16.30 0.23
N GLY A 68 -3.71 -15.03 0.15
CA GLY A 68 -4.61 -13.92 -0.12
C GLY A 68 -5.13 -13.26 1.16
N THR A 69 -6.29 -12.63 1.08
CA THR A 69 -6.88 -11.85 2.17
C THR A 69 -7.19 -12.63 3.45
N ASP A 70 -7.32 -13.95 3.34
CA ASP A 70 -7.66 -14.83 4.46
C ASP A 70 -6.42 -15.28 5.26
N VAL A 71 -5.24 -14.75 4.96
CA VAL A 71 -3.97 -15.16 5.57
C VAL A 71 -3.95 -15.00 7.09
N GLY A 72 -4.59 -13.97 7.62
CA GLY A 72 -4.71 -13.75 9.06
C GLY A 72 -5.48 -14.88 9.76
N ASP A 73 -6.62 -15.28 9.19
CA ASP A 73 -7.43 -16.37 9.75
C ASP A 73 -6.68 -17.70 9.72
N VAL A 74 -5.94 -18.00 8.64
CA VAL A 74 -5.11 -19.20 8.52
C VAL A 74 -3.92 -19.16 9.49
N TYR A 75 -3.29 -18.01 9.68
CA TYR A 75 -2.20 -17.82 10.63
C TYR A 75 -2.65 -18.07 12.07
N ASP A 76 -3.79 -17.47 12.44
CA ASP A 76 -4.39 -17.67 13.77
C ASP A 76 -4.78 -19.14 14.00
N GLU A 77 -5.29 -19.80 12.96
CA GLU A 77 -5.65 -21.22 13.05
C GLU A 77 -4.42 -22.11 13.18
N ILE A 78 -3.31 -21.81 12.49
CA ILE A 78 -2.03 -22.52 12.71
C ILE A 78 -1.59 -22.37 14.17
N GLY A 79 -1.72 -21.18 14.76
CA GLY A 79 -1.39 -20.96 16.17
C GLY A 79 -2.26 -21.75 17.15
N LYS A 80 -3.50 -22.09 16.77
CA LYS A 80 -4.39 -22.93 17.62
C LYS A 80 -4.08 -24.42 17.50
N VAL A 81 -3.66 -24.88 16.34
CA VAL A 81 -3.44 -26.32 16.07
C VAL A 81 -1.99 -26.77 16.22
N THR A 82 -1.05 -25.85 16.46
CA THR A 82 0.39 -26.12 16.61
C THR A 82 1.02 -25.29 17.73
N ASN A 83 2.22 -25.71 18.19
CA ASN A 83 3.04 -24.93 19.12
C ASN A 83 4.16 -24.13 18.40
N ILE A 84 3.96 -23.78 17.14
CA ILE A 84 4.93 -23.01 16.37
C ILE A 84 5.10 -21.63 16.99
N ASN A 85 6.33 -21.14 17.06
CA ASN A 85 6.63 -19.79 17.52
C ASN A 85 6.09 -18.76 16.51
N LEU A 86 4.95 -18.16 16.85
CA LEU A 86 4.30 -17.13 16.07
C LEU A 86 5.00 -15.80 16.34
N THR A 87 5.64 -15.24 15.32
CA THR A 87 6.37 -13.97 15.44
C THR A 87 5.52 -12.75 15.07
N GLY A 88 4.22 -12.94 14.82
CA GLY A 88 3.28 -11.88 14.42
C GLY A 88 3.46 -11.47 12.96
N GLU A 89 3.15 -10.21 12.66
CA GLU A 89 3.47 -9.65 11.34
C GLU A 89 4.98 -9.64 11.14
N ALA A 90 5.44 -10.24 10.04
CA ALA A 90 6.86 -10.40 9.78
C ALA A 90 7.55 -9.04 9.62
N ASP A 91 8.51 -8.77 10.47
CA ASP A 91 9.62 -7.90 10.09
C ASP A 91 10.33 -8.54 8.88
N GLU A 92 10.50 -7.80 7.80
CA GLU A 92 11.09 -8.30 6.53
C GLU A 92 12.60 -8.64 6.63
N ASP A 93 13.14 -8.80 7.83
CA ASP A 93 14.56 -8.99 8.12
C ASP A 93 14.93 -10.46 8.36
N GLY A 94 14.90 -11.29 7.33
CA GLY A 94 15.41 -12.67 7.35
C GLY A 94 16.59 -12.95 6.41
N GLY A 95 17.29 -11.93 5.93
CA GLY A 95 18.41 -12.13 4.98
C GLY A 95 19.66 -11.33 5.36
N THR A 96 20.79 -12.02 5.52
CA THR A 96 22.14 -11.48 5.79
C THR A 96 22.77 -10.69 4.62
N ALA A 97 22.05 -10.42 3.54
CA ALA A 97 22.51 -9.56 2.45
C ALA A 97 22.40 -8.08 2.86
N LYS A 98 23.47 -7.30 2.67
CA LYS A 98 23.44 -5.84 2.86
C LYS A 98 22.34 -5.24 1.98
N LYS A 99 21.18 -4.93 2.58
CA LYS A 99 20.09 -4.27 1.87
C LYS A 99 20.52 -2.87 1.45
N SER A 100 20.15 -2.46 0.25
CA SER A 100 20.28 -1.06 -0.18
C SER A 100 19.49 -0.14 0.74
N ILE A 101 19.94 1.10 0.95
CA ILE A 101 19.22 2.12 1.72
C ILE A 101 17.79 2.31 1.18
N LEU A 102 17.65 2.28 -0.14
CA LEU A 102 16.33 2.36 -0.80
C LEU A 102 15.43 1.18 -0.40
N THR A 103 15.96 -0.03 -0.39
CA THR A 103 15.19 -1.23 0.02
C THR A 103 14.73 -1.12 1.48
N ILE A 104 15.62 -0.66 2.38
CA ILE A 104 15.27 -0.45 3.80
C ILE A 104 14.15 0.60 3.93
N ALA A 105 14.24 1.71 3.20
CA ALA A 105 13.21 2.75 3.25
C ALA A 105 11.85 2.23 2.77
N ILE A 106 11.82 1.46 1.68
CA ILE A 106 10.59 0.86 1.15
C ILE A 106 10.02 -0.17 2.14
N ASP A 107 10.85 -1.04 2.72
CA ASP A 107 10.45 -2.01 3.73
C ASP A 107 9.81 -1.32 4.97
N VAL A 108 10.40 -0.20 5.41
CA VAL A 108 9.87 0.60 6.53
C VAL A 108 8.52 1.20 6.17
N ILE A 109 8.40 1.85 5.00
CA ILE A 109 7.15 2.48 4.55
C ILE A 109 6.05 1.42 4.39
N SER A 110 6.35 0.28 3.74
CA SER A 110 5.41 -0.81 3.59
C SER A 110 4.90 -1.33 4.94
N ALA A 111 5.80 -1.60 5.90
CA ALA A 111 5.43 -2.08 7.23
C ALA A 111 4.58 -1.06 8.03
N ILE A 112 4.73 0.23 7.75
CA ILE A 112 3.96 1.29 8.40
C ILE A 112 2.56 1.40 7.78
N PHE A 113 2.43 1.29 6.45
CA PHE A 113 1.15 1.48 5.75
C PHE A 113 0.25 0.24 5.77
N LEU A 114 0.81 -0.96 5.61
CA LEU A 114 0.05 -2.20 5.46
C LEU A 114 -1.01 -2.45 6.56
N PRO A 115 -0.76 -2.20 7.87
CA PRO A 115 -1.71 -2.55 8.92
C PRO A 115 -3.05 -1.80 8.85
N PHE A 116 -3.10 -0.59 8.28
CA PHE A 116 -4.33 0.19 8.18
C PHE A 116 -4.91 0.31 6.77
N MET A 117 -4.35 -0.43 5.81
CA MET A 117 -4.76 -0.37 4.41
C MET A 117 -6.24 -0.65 4.18
N GLY A 118 -6.84 -1.57 4.95
CA GLY A 118 -8.27 -1.86 4.85
C GLY A 118 -9.14 -0.63 5.08
N ALA A 119 -8.87 0.14 6.14
CA ALA A 119 -9.57 1.39 6.44
C ALA A 119 -9.28 2.48 5.39
N PHE A 120 -8.03 2.58 4.94
CA PHE A 120 -7.60 3.54 3.93
C PHE A 120 -8.30 3.32 2.58
N MET A 121 -8.37 2.05 2.12
CA MET A 121 -9.07 1.66 0.89
C MET A 121 -10.59 1.89 1.00
N ALA A 122 -11.21 1.56 2.14
CA ALA A 122 -12.64 1.80 2.37
C ALA A 122 -12.97 3.29 2.33
N ALA A 123 -12.14 4.13 2.95
CA ALA A 123 -12.27 5.59 2.91
C ALA A 123 -12.12 6.14 1.49
N GLY A 124 -11.13 5.64 0.73
CA GLY A 124 -10.93 6.00 -0.67
C GLY A 124 -12.10 5.59 -1.56
N LEU A 125 -12.67 4.40 -1.35
CA LEU A 125 -13.85 3.96 -2.09
C LEU A 125 -15.07 4.85 -1.78
N LEU A 126 -15.29 5.21 -0.50
CA LEU A 126 -16.36 6.12 -0.12
C LEU A 126 -16.17 7.51 -0.75
N LYS A 127 -14.96 8.05 -0.80
CA LYS A 127 -14.65 9.28 -1.57
C LYS A 127 -15.02 9.14 -3.04
N GLY A 128 -14.68 8.02 -3.67
CA GLY A 128 -15.04 7.73 -5.04
C GLY A 128 -16.56 7.75 -5.26
N PHE A 129 -17.34 7.13 -4.38
CA PHE A 129 -18.81 7.21 -4.43
C PHE A 129 -19.35 8.62 -4.25
N LEU A 130 -18.78 9.41 -3.36
CA LEU A 130 -19.20 10.81 -3.18
C LEU A 130 -18.96 11.63 -4.45
N VAL A 131 -17.83 11.44 -5.14
CA VAL A 131 -17.59 12.10 -6.44
C VAL A 131 -18.63 11.67 -7.46
N VAL A 132 -18.98 10.38 -7.53
CA VAL A 132 -20.05 9.89 -8.43
C VAL A 132 -21.40 10.53 -8.08
N PHE A 133 -21.82 10.48 -6.80
CA PHE A 133 -23.13 10.96 -6.37
C PHE A 133 -23.31 12.46 -6.56
N THR A 134 -22.24 13.24 -6.37
CA THR A 134 -22.28 14.69 -6.66
C THR A 134 -22.31 14.97 -8.17
N THR A 135 -21.57 14.20 -8.98
CA THR A 135 -21.53 14.35 -10.43
C THR A 135 -22.88 14.06 -11.09
N VAL A 136 -23.61 13.03 -10.59
CA VAL A 136 -24.95 12.68 -11.11
C VAL A 136 -26.07 13.49 -10.45
N GLY A 137 -25.74 14.41 -9.52
CA GLY A 137 -26.73 15.28 -8.87
C GLY A 137 -27.57 14.61 -7.76
N TRP A 138 -27.16 13.43 -7.27
CA TRP A 138 -27.86 12.76 -6.16
C TRP A 138 -27.55 13.36 -4.79
N LEU A 139 -26.37 13.95 -4.64
CA LEU A 139 -25.95 14.65 -3.43
C LEU A 139 -25.51 16.08 -3.78
N ASP A 140 -25.98 17.03 -2.97
CA ASP A 140 -25.50 18.40 -3.00
C ASP A 140 -24.31 18.54 -2.02
N THR A 141 -23.20 19.10 -2.52
CA THR A 141 -22.00 19.34 -1.71
C THR A 141 -22.23 20.28 -0.52
N ALA A 142 -23.20 21.18 -0.61
CA ALA A 142 -23.63 22.05 0.49
C ALA A 142 -24.51 21.33 1.51
N GLY A 143 -25.08 20.18 1.15
CA GLY A 143 -25.98 19.40 2.02
C GLY A 143 -25.26 18.74 3.20
N THR A 144 -25.91 18.70 4.36
CA THR A 144 -25.35 18.11 5.58
C THR A 144 -25.03 16.62 5.45
N THR A 145 -25.83 15.88 4.66
CA THR A 145 -25.56 14.46 4.37
C THR A 145 -24.22 14.28 3.67
N TYR A 146 -23.95 15.11 2.65
CA TYR A 146 -22.65 15.08 1.97
C TYR A 146 -21.51 15.41 2.94
N GLN A 147 -21.66 16.47 3.75
CA GLN A 147 -20.64 16.90 4.71
C GLN A 147 -20.30 15.80 5.72
N LEU A 148 -21.30 15.09 6.24
CA LEU A 148 -21.09 13.97 7.17
C LEU A 148 -20.41 12.78 6.50
N LEU A 149 -20.87 12.38 5.31
CA LEU A 149 -20.25 11.30 4.54
C LEU A 149 -18.82 11.67 4.12
N TYR A 150 -18.60 12.93 3.72
CA TYR A 150 -17.28 13.42 3.40
C TYR A 150 -16.33 13.36 4.60
N ALA A 151 -16.78 13.78 5.79
CA ALA A 151 -15.99 13.67 7.01
C ALA A 151 -15.63 12.22 7.36
N MET A 152 -16.56 11.26 7.16
CA MET A 152 -16.26 9.83 7.34
C MET A 152 -15.20 9.34 6.36
N ALA A 153 -15.26 9.76 5.10
CA ALA A 153 -14.31 9.37 4.07
C ALA A 153 -12.97 10.10 4.19
N ASP A 154 -13.00 11.43 4.45
CA ASP A 154 -11.82 12.27 4.49
C ASP A 154 -11.03 12.13 5.80
N GLY A 155 -11.71 11.77 6.88
CA GLY A 155 -11.08 11.68 8.20
C GLY A 155 -9.86 10.76 8.25
N VAL A 156 -9.87 9.65 7.51
CA VAL A 156 -8.71 8.74 7.43
C VAL A 156 -7.53 9.44 6.75
N PHE A 157 -7.76 10.25 5.73
CA PHE A 157 -6.72 10.99 5.02
C PHE A 157 -6.25 12.19 5.82
N ASN A 158 -7.18 13.01 6.33
CA ASN A 158 -6.85 14.20 7.11
C ASN A 158 -6.05 13.87 8.38
N PHE A 159 -6.45 12.80 9.09
CA PHE A 159 -5.79 12.31 10.29
C PHE A 159 -4.77 11.20 10.02
N LEU A 160 -4.33 11.05 8.77
CA LEU A 160 -3.33 10.05 8.36
C LEU A 160 -2.09 10.04 9.27
N PRO A 161 -1.53 11.19 9.71
CA PRO A 161 -0.40 11.20 10.65
C PRO A 161 -0.65 10.40 11.93
N ILE A 162 -1.88 10.36 12.44
CA ILE A 162 -2.20 9.63 13.69
C ILE A 162 -2.14 8.11 13.46
N PHE A 163 -2.69 7.63 12.34
CA PHE A 163 -2.62 6.20 11.97
C PHE A 163 -1.18 5.75 11.73
N LEU A 164 -0.41 6.58 11.02
CA LEU A 164 1.01 6.33 10.74
C LEU A 164 1.84 6.37 12.02
N ALA A 165 1.55 7.28 12.96
CA ALA A 165 2.25 7.35 14.24
C ALA A 165 2.14 6.04 15.01
N TYR A 166 0.95 5.44 15.07
CA TYR A 166 0.72 4.16 15.74
C TYR A 166 1.52 3.02 15.11
N THR A 167 1.45 2.88 13.80
CA THR A 167 2.13 1.80 13.09
C THR A 167 3.65 2.00 13.05
N ALA A 168 4.10 3.25 12.87
CA ALA A 168 5.52 3.60 12.96
C ALA A 168 6.09 3.35 14.36
N ALA A 169 5.34 3.67 15.42
CA ALA A 169 5.77 3.38 16.79
C ALA A 169 5.96 1.89 17.04
N LYS A 170 5.07 1.04 16.53
CA LYS A 170 5.25 -0.41 16.56
C LYS A 170 6.51 -0.84 15.80
N LYS A 171 6.72 -0.31 14.59
CA LYS A 171 7.90 -0.63 13.77
C LYS A 171 9.21 -0.19 14.43
N PHE A 172 9.26 1.03 14.98
CA PHE A 172 10.48 1.58 15.61
C PHE A 172 10.62 1.25 17.09
N LYS A 173 9.63 0.57 17.69
CA LYS A 173 9.61 0.21 19.13
C LYS A 173 9.59 1.44 20.05
N ALA A 174 8.82 2.48 19.67
CA ALA A 174 8.46 3.62 20.49
C ALA A 174 7.14 3.37 21.23
N GLU A 175 6.78 4.25 22.16
CA GLU A 175 5.48 4.18 22.84
C GLU A 175 4.37 4.68 21.89
N PRO A 176 3.39 3.80 21.50
CA PRO A 176 2.44 4.13 20.44
C PRO A 176 1.51 5.29 20.78
N PHE A 177 1.01 5.40 22.01
CA PHE A 177 0.09 6.47 22.38
C PHE A 177 0.77 7.83 22.49
N VAL A 178 2.05 7.87 22.87
CA VAL A 178 2.84 9.11 22.81
C VAL A 178 3.06 9.54 21.36
N ALA A 179 3.35 8.61 20.46
CA ALA A 179 3.48 8.90 19.03
C ALA A 179 2.17 9.45 18.45
N MET A 180 1.02 8.84 18.79
CA MET A 180 -0.30 9.33 18.40
C MET A 180 -0.59 10.73 18.97
N ALA A 181 -0.17 11.01 20.22
CA ALA A 181 -0.33 12.34 20.82
C ALA A 181 0.53 13.40 20.12
N VAL A 182 1.77 13.05 19.73
CA VAL A 182 2.61 13.91 18.87
C VAL A 182 1.88 14.20 17.55
N ALA A 183 1.40 13.16 16.86
CA ALA A 183 0.67 13.34 15.61
C ALA A 183 -0.59 14.19 15.78
N ALA A 184 -1.37 13.99 16.86
CA ALA A 184 -2.54 14.79 17.16
C ALA A 184 -2.21 16.27 17.39
N ALA A 185 -1.06 16.56 18.03
CA ALA A 185 -0.57 17.93 18.16
C ALA A 185 -0.24 18.58 16.80
N LEU A 186 0.31 17.81 15.85
CA LEU A 186 0.63 18.32 14.51
C LEU A 186 -0.62 18.65 13.70
N VAL A 187 -1.67 17.82 13.78
CA VAL A 187 -2.93 18.01 13.05
C VAL A 187 -3.99 18.75 13.88
N TYR A 188 -3.58 19.36 14.99
CA TYR A 188 -4.52 20.11 15.83
C TYR A 188 -5.12 21.31 15.07
N PRO A 189 -6.44 21.55 15.12
CA PRO A 189 -7.10 22.57 14.29
C PRO A 189 -6.46 23.95 14.32
N ASN A 190 -6.02 24.42 15.50
CA ASN A 190 -5.33 25.73 15.60
C ASN A 190 -4.01 25.77 14.82
N ILE A 191 -3.26 24.67 14.73
CA ILE A 191 -2.02 24.62 13.95
C ILE A 191 -2.33 24.75 12.45
N SER A 192 -3.39 24.07 11.98
CA SER A 192 -3.84 24.23 10.59
C SER A 192 -4.33 25.65 10.30
N THR A 193 -5.01 26.30 11.27
CA THR A 193 -5.47 27.68 11.14
C THR A 193 -4.28 28.64 11.08
N LEU A 194 -3.28 28.50 11.97
CA LEU A 194 -2.07 29.32 11.96
C LEU A 194 -1.29 29.17 10.66
N TYR A 195 -1.19 27.94 10.15
CA TYR A 195 -0.56 27.68 8.85
C TYR A 195 -1.30 28.40 7.71
N SER A 196 -2.64 28.28 7.67
CA SER A 196 -3.46 28.89 6.62
C SER A 196 -3.47 30.43 6.68
N ALA A 197 -3.32 31.01 7.86
CA ALA A 197 -3.21 32.46 8.04
C ALA A 197 -1.87 33.03 7.55
N GLY A 198 -0.83 32.19 7.39
CA GLY A 198 0.50 32.63 6.99
C GLY A 198 1.19 33.53 8.03
N GLU A 199 0.75 33.47 9.29
CA GLU A 199 1.30 34.31 10.35
C GLU A 199 2.67 33.81 10.82
N ALA A 200 3.52 34.73 11.24
CA ALA A 200 4.81 34.41 11.83
C ALA A 200 4.60 33.74 13.21
N VAL A 201 4.98 32.49 13.31
CA VAL A 201 4.86 31.69 14.53
C VAL A 201 6.23 31.52 15.18
N SER A 202 6.30 31.56 16.52
CA SER A 202 7.51 31.29 17.27
C SER A 202 7.25 30.35 18.45
N PHE A 203 8.25 29.52 18.74
CA PHE A 203 8.25 28.63 19.91
C PHE A 203 9.38 29.07 20.83
N PHE A 204 9.04 29.61 21.99
CA PHE A 204 9.99 30.24 22.92
C PHE A 204 10.93 31.28 22.26
N GLY A 205 10.39 32.08 21.32
CA GLY A 205 11.16 33.05 20.56
C GLY A 205 11.95 32.51 19.36
N ILE A 206 11.99 31.23 19.16
CA ILE A 206 12.60 30.59 17.97
C ILE A 206 11.55 30.59 16.85
N PRO A 207 11.84 31.18 15.67
CA PRO A 207 10.88 31.17 14.55
C PRO A 207 10.57 29.76 14.08
N VAL A 208 9.28 29.47 13.87
CA VAL A 208 8.75 28.19 13.39
C VAL A 208 8.22 28.37 11.97
N THR A 209 8.73 27.60 11.03
CA THR A 209 8.13 27.50 9.69
C THR A 209 7.09 26.38 9.72
N LEU A 210 5.81 26.76 9.89
CA LEU A 210 4.73 25.77 9.84
C LEU A 210 4.58 25.21 8.43
N ILE A 211 4.18 23.96 8.37
CA ILE A 211 3.81 23.24 7.14
C ILE A 211 2.39 22.67 7.28
N SER A 212 1.79 22.23 6.17
CA SER A 212 0.55 21.45 6.22
C SER A 212 0.84 20.03 6.72
N TYR A 213 0.48 19.75 7.97
CA TYR A 213 0.62 18.41 8.57
C TYR A 213 -0.52 17.44 8.22
N PRO A 214 -1.79 17.87 8.09
CA PRO A 214 -2.86 16.99 7.61
C PRO A 214 -2.44 16.29 6.30
N CYS A 215 -2.84 15.03 6.15
CA CYS A 215 -2.47 14.16 5.02
C CYS A 215 -0.96 13.86 4.87
N SER A 216 -0.07 14.48 5.65
CA SER A 216 1.37 14.29 5.52
C SER A 216 1.85 12.95 6.08
N VAL A 217 2.95 12.43 5.54
CA VAL A 217 3.51 11.12 5.90
C VAL A 217 4.91 11.26 6.50
N ILE A 218 5.79 11.93 5.78
CA ILE A 218 7.24 11.94 6.09
C ILE A 218 7.52 12.55 7.47
N PRO A 219 6.91 13.73 7.83
CA PRO A 219 7.21 14.36 9.11
C PRO A 219 6.95 13.46 10.30
N ILE A 220 5.78 12.77 10.35
CA ILE A 220 5.43 11.94 11.50
C ILE A 220 6.26 10.65 11.56
N VAL A 221 6.58 10.02 10.43
CA VAL A 221 7.41 8.82 10.41
C VAL A 221 8.81 9.12 10.95
N VAL A 222 9.41 10.24 10.53
CA VAL A 222 10.70 10.72 11.05
C VAL A 222 10.60 11.10 12.52
N ALA A 223 9.53 11.79 12.92
CA ALA A 223 9.30 12.19 14.31
C ALA A 223 9.24 10.96 15.24
N VAL A 224 8.50 9.90 14.85
CA VAL A 224 8.38 8.68 15.64
C VAL A 224 9.71 7.90 15.69
N PHE A 225 10.50 7.92 14.61
CA PHE A 225 11.85 7.36 14.65
C PHE A 225 12.75 8.10 15.64
N VAL A 226 12.70 9.44 15.67
CA VAL A 226 13.42 10.28 16.63
C VAL A 226 12.91 10.01 18.06
N GLN A 227 11.58 9.93 18.25
CA GLN A 227 10.96 9.57 19.51
C GLN A 227 11.51 8.25 20.06
N ALA A 228 11.55 7.19 19.24
CA ALA A 228 12.06 5.88 19.66
C ALA A 228 13.52 5.96 20.17
N LYS A 229 14.36 6.76 19.50
CA LYS A 229 15.74 6.98 19.95
C LYS A 229 15.80 7.78 21.24
N PHE A 230 15.00 8.82 21.33
CA PHE A 230 14.93 9.69 22.52
C PHE A 230 14.42 8.93 23.74
N GLU A 231 13.32 8.18 23.61
CA GLU A 231 12.79 7.32 24.69
C GLU A 231 13.85 6.34 25.21
N LYS A 232 14.57 5.68 24.30
CA LYS A 232 15.64 4.76 24.66
C LYS A 232 16.77 5.47 25.43
N LEU A 233 17.07 6.71 25.07
CA LEU A 233 18.11 7.51 25.72
C LEU A 233 17.70 7.95 27.13
N ILE A 234 16.46 8.45 27.30
CA ILE A 234 16.02 9.03 28.59
C ILE A 234 15.48 7.98 29.58
N LYS A 235 14.99 6.85 29.07
CA LYS A 235 14.39 5.80 29.93
C LYS A 235 15.27 5.34 31.09
N PRO A 236 16.59 5.13 30.95
CA PRO A 236 17.46 4.76 32.07
C PRO A 236 17.72 5.88 33.07
N LEU A 237 17.49 7.16 32.70
CA LEU A 237 17.73 8.31 33.57
C LEU A 237 16.68 8.44 34.70
N PHE A 238 15.52 7.80 34.56
CA PHE A 238 14.44 7.90 35.53
C PHE A 238 14.26 6.62 36.35
N PRO A 239 14.09 6.75 37.68
CA PRO A 239 13.68 5.65 38.53
C PRO A 239 12.36 5.03 38.08
N GLN A 240 12.18 3.73 38.32
CA GLN A 240 11.01 2.97 37.83
C GLN A 240 9.67 3.58 38.26
N VAL A 241 9.60 4.16 39.44
CA VAL A 241 8.37 4.76 40.03
C VAL A 241 7.82 5.92 39.19
N ILE A 242 8.69 6.80 38.68
CA ILE A 242 8.30 8.02 37.95
C ILE A 242 8.48 7.88 36.43
N ARG A 243 9.14 6.83 35.98
CA ARG A 243 9.46 6.58 34.58
C ARG A 243 8.22 6.57 33.67
N GLY A 244 7.11 5.95 34.15
CA GLY A 244 5.85 5.82 33.41
C GLY A 244 5.14 7.16 33.11
N ILE A 245 5.52 8.25 33.80
CA ILE A 245 4.96 9.58 33.58
C ILE A 245 5.97 10.49 32.89
N PHE A 246 7.21 10.54 33.41
CA PHE A 246 8.19 11.52 32.90
C PHE A 246 8.76 11.17 31.52
N VAL A 247 8.92 9.88 31.20
CA VAL A 247 9.38 9.49 29.86
C VAL A 247 8.34 9.86 28.80
N PRO A 248 7.04 9.50 28.91
CA PRO A 248 6.01 9.97 27.99
C PRO A 248 5.90 11.50 27.90
N LEU A 249 5.91 12.20 29.03
CA LEU A 249 5.83 13.67 29.07
C LEU A 249 6.94 14.34 28.28
N LEU A 250 8.19 13.95 28.55
CA LEU A 250 9.36 14.53 27.87
C LEU A 250 9.38 14.12 26.39
N SER A 251 9.01 12.86 26.09
CA SER A 251 8.94 12.40 24.70
C SER A 251 7.91 13.19 23.89
N LEU A 252 6.73 13.44 24.46
CA LEU A 252 5.70 14.27 23.82
C LEU A 252 6.22 15.69 23.53
N ILE A 253 6.74 16.37 24.57
CA ILE A 253 7.22 17.76 24.44
C ILE A 253 8.37 17.86 23.47
N VAL A 254 9.42 17.06 23.66
CA VAL A 254 10.66 17.16 22.87
C VAL A 254 10.42 16.75 21.41
N THR A 255 9.68 15.66 21.19
CA THR A 255 9.41 15.20 19.82
C THR A 255 8.53 16.18 19.07
N SER A 256 7.46 16.71 19.70
CA SER A 256 6.61 17.71 19.06
C SER A 256 7.39 18.99 18.76
N ALA A 257 8.18 19.50 19.69
CA ALA A 257 9.00 20.68 19.49
C ALA A 257 10.01 20.50 18.36
N LEU A 258 10.74 19.36 18.35
CA LEU A 258 11.67 19.04 17.25
C LEU A 258 10.95 18.90 15.92
N THR A 259 9.72 18.41 15.93
CA THR A 259 8.94 18.26 14.69
C THR A 259 8.53 19.62 14.15
N PHE A 260 8.06 20.53 15.00
CA PHE A 260 7.71 21.88 14.54
C PHE A 260 8.92 22.72 14.10
N LEU A 261 10.03 22.61 14.82
CA LEU A 261 11.21 23.44 14.59
C LEU A 261 12.11 22.94 13.46
N VAL A 262 12.25 21.61 13.31
CA VAL A 262 13.29 21.03 12.45
C VAL A 262 12.73 19.98 11.51
N ILE A 263 12.07 18.91 12.05
CA ILE A 263 11.71 17.75 11.22
C ILE A 263 10.69 18.14 10.16
N GLY A 264 9.64 18.89 10.53
CA GLY A 264 8.62 19.38 9.61
C GLY A 264 9.22 20.21 8.46
N PRO A 265 9.88 21.34 8.75
CA PRO A 265 10.51 22.16 7.71
C PRO A 265 11.48 21.38 6.81
N VAL A 266 12.38 20.57 7.38
CA VAL A 266 13.38 19.80 6.60
C VAL A 266 12.71 18.76 5.71
N THR A 267 11.77 18.00 6.25
CA THR A 267 11.05 16.97 5.47
C THR A 267 10.18 17.60 4.39
N ASN A 268 9.62 18.79 4.62
CA ASN A 268 8.85 19.53 3.63
C ASN A 268 9.73 19.99 2.46
N ILE A 269 10.94 20.51 2.74
CA ILE A 269 11.89 20.89 1.67
C ILE A 269 12.22 19.70 0.79
N VAL A 270 12.46 18.52 1.38
CA VAL A 270 12.73 17.30 0.62
C VAL A 270 11.50 16.88 -0.20
N ALA A 271 10.30 16.92 0.40
CA ALA A 271 9.07 16.53 -0.26
C ALA A 271 8.72 17.47 -1.42
N VAL A 272 8.84 18.78 -1.22
CA VAL A 272 8.62 19.78 -2.28
C VAL A 272 9.65 19.60 -3.39
N GLY A 273 10.93 19.46 -3.06
CA GLY A 273 11.97 19.24 -4.08
C GLY A 273 11.76 17.98 -4.93
N LEU A 274 11.26 16.89 -4.32
CA LEU A 274 10.87 15.69 -5.07
C LEU A 274 9.65 15.93 -5.97
N ALA A 275 8.62 16.62 -5.45
CA ALA A 275 7.42 16.96 -6.22
C ALA A 275 7.77 17.88 -7.40
N ASP A 276 8.59 18.90 -7.17
CA ASP A 276 9.08 19.82 -8.22
C ASP A 276 9.90 19.08 -9.28
N GLY A 277 10.76 18.13 -8.88
CA GLY A 277 11.55 17.32 -9.80
C GLY A 277 10.68 16.44 -10.71
N ILE A 278 9.62 15.83 -10.16
CA ILE A 278 8.66 15.04 -10.95
C ILE A 278 7.81 15.97 -11.82
N GLY A 279 7.34 17.09 -11.28
CA GLY A 279 6.62 18.12 -12.03
C GLY A 279 7.43 18.59 -13.23
N TRP A 280 8.69 18.93 -13.01
CA TRP A 280 9.60 19.32 -14.09
C TRP A 280 9.72 18.24 -15.18
N LEU A 281 9.85 16.95 -14.80
CA LEU A 281 9.92 15.87 -15.79
C LEU A 281 8.62 15.73 -16.59
N LEU A 282 7.48 15.90 -15.91
CA LEU A 282 6.16 15.88 -16.55
C LEU A 282 5.95 17.09 -17.47
N ASP A 283 6.48 18.25 -17.12
CA ASP A 283 6.39 19.48 -17.93
C ASP A 283 7.32 19.44 -19.14
N VAL A 284 8.57 18.97 -18.96
CA VAL A 284 9.57 18.95 -20.03
C VAL A 284 9.29 17.84 -21.05
N CYS A 285 8.89 16.67 -20.59
CA CYS A 285 8.66 15.54 -21.47
C CYS A 285 7.56 14.59 -20.95
N PRO A 286 6.28 15.02 -20.94
CA PRO A 286 5.15 14.23 -20.46
C PRO A 286 5.09 12.81 -21.03
N PRO A 287 5.32 12.59 -22.35
CA PRO A 287 5.28 11.25 -22.92
C PRO A 287 6.32 10.30 -22.31
N VAL A 288 7.54 10.79 -22.10
CA VAL A 288 8.62 9.98 -21.51
C VAL A 288 8.35 9.68 -20.04
N ALA A 289 7.92 10.69 -19.27
CA ALA A 289 7.53 10.50 -17.88
C ALA A 289 6.40 9.47 -17.75
N GLY A 290 5.32 9.64 -18.51
CA GLY A 290 4.18 8.73 -18.52
C GLY A 290 4.56 7.31 -18.93
N PHE A 291 5.40 7.16 -19.96
CA PHE A 291 5.88 5.86 -20.42
C PHE A 291 6.71 5.14 -19.35
N VAL A 292 7.69 5.83 -18.78
CA VAL A 292 8.61 5.23 -17.79
C VAL A 292 7.88 4.86 -16.51
N PHE A 293 7.07 5.79 -15.97
CA PHE A 293 6.31 5.50 -14.74
C PHE A 293 5.29 4.39 -14.96
N GLY A 294 4.51 4.44 -16.06
CA GLY A 294 3.54 3.39 -16.37
C GLY A 294 4.19 2.03 -16.61
N ALA A 295 5.32 1.96 -17.32
CA ALA A 295 6.01 0.69 -17.56
C ALA A 295 6.59 0.06 -16.28
N ILE A 296 7.08 0.88 -15.34
CA ILE A 296 7.75 0.42 -14.12
C ILE A 296 6.75 0.11 -13.01
N TYR A 297 5.60 0.78 -12.96
CA TYR A 297 4.67 0.65 -11.85
C TYR A 297 4.15 -0.78 -11.64
N PRO A 298 3.75 -1.58 -12.67
CA PRO A 298 3.39 -2.98 -12.46
C PRO A 298 4.53 -3.82 -11.89
N ILE A 299 5.78 -3.49 -12.19
CA ILE A 299 6.96 -4.14 -11.61
C ILE A 299 7.06 -3.78 -10.12
N MET A 300 6.85 -2.51 -9.77
CA MET A 300 6.85 -2.08 -8.37
C MET A 300 5.74 -2.78 -7.57
N LEU A 301 4.58 -3.06 -8.17
CA LEU A 301 3.49 -3.80 -7.53
C LEU A 301 3.92 -5.20 -7.09
N ILE A 302 4.66 -5.94 -7.93
CA ILE A 302 5.13 -7.29 -7.60
C ILE A 302 5.97 -7.29 -6.32
N PHE A 303 6.82 -6.28 -6.16
CA PHE A 303 7.73 -6.18 -5.01
C PHE A 303 7.14 -5.40 -3.83
N GLY A 304 5.93 -4.85 -3.96
CA GLY A 304 5.33 -3.96 -2.96
C GLY A 304 5.99 -2.57 -2.89
N LEU A 305 6.85 -2.23 -3.87
CA LEU A 305 7.63 -0.98 -3.89
C LEU A 305 6.76 0.26 -4.17
N HIS A 306 5.57 0.07 -4.76
CA HIS A 306 4.61 1.15 -5.02
C HIS A 306 4.18 1.88 -3.75
N TRP A 307 4.24 1.24 -2.57
CA TRP A 307 4.01 1.89 -1.28
C TRP A 307 5.02 3.00 -0.99
N GLY A 308 6.21 2.92 -1.56
CA GLY A 308 7.21 3.97 -1.50
C GLY A 308 6.79 5.29 -2.18
N LEU A 309 5.83 5.24 -3.12
CA LEU A 309 5.29 6.43 -3.78
C LEU A 309 4.19 7.12 -2.96
N VAL A 310 3.54 6.41 -2.03
CA VAL A 310 2.40 6.95 -1.28
C VAL A 310 2.74 8.24 -0.51
N PRO A 311 3.89 8.38 0.17
CA PRO A 311 4.25 9.64 0.81
C PRO A 311 4.31 10.82 -0.16
N LEU A 312 4.79 10.58 -1.37
CA LEU A 312 4.89 11.61 -2.41
C LEU A 312 3.51 12.00 -2.94
N VAL A 313 2.66 11.01 -3.22
CA VAL A 313 1.25 11.20 -3.62
C VAL A 313 0.48 12.00 -2.56
N MET A 314 0.66 11.66 -1.27
CA MET A 314 0.03 12.39 -0.16
C MET A 314 0.56 13.83 -0.06
N ASN A 315 1.83 14.04 -0.31
CA ASN A 315 2.40 15.37 -0.37
C ASN A 315 1.81 16.21 -1.53
N ASN A 316 1.60 15.60 -2.71
CA ASN A 316 0.96 16.26 -3.84
C ASN A 316 -0.48 16.68 -3.48
N PHE A 317 -1.27 15.81 -2.85
CA PHE A 317 -2.60 16.20 -2.37
C PHE A 317 -2.56 17.33 -1.36
N ALA A 318 -1.59 17.35 -0.46
CA ALA A 318 -1.45 18.41 0.54
C ALA A 318 -1.00 19.75 -0.09
N ALA A 319 -0.11 19.71 -1.08
CA ALA A 319 0.50 20.89 -1.68
C ALA A 319 -0.35 21.53 -2.79
N ILE A 320 -0.92 20.71 -3.69
CA ILE A 320 -1.62 21.19 -4.89
C ILE A 320 -3.04 20.67 -5.02
N GLY A 321 -3.53 19.86 -4.08
CA GLY A 321 -4.88 19.29 -4.09
C GLY A 321 -5.10 18.18 -5.13
N ALA A 322 -4.06 17.77 -5.86
CA ALA A 322 -4.14 16.78 -6.91
C ALA A 322 -2.82 15.97 -7.05
N ASP A 323 -2.90 14.79 -7.65
CA ASP A 323 -1.72 13.94 -7.86
C ASP A 323 -1.64 13.42 -9.30
N PRO A 324 -0.52 13.67 -10.02
CA PRO A 324 -0.27 13.15 -11.36
C PRO A 324 0.30 11.71 -11.34
N ILE A 325 0.97 11.30 -10.27
CA ILE A 325 1.74 10.06 -10.22
C ILE A 325 0.82 8.84 -10.29
N PHE A 326 -0.18 8.76 -9.39
CA PHE A 326 -1.14 7.66 -9.43
C PHE A 326 -2.15 7.82 -10.58
N ALA A 327 -2.37 9.05 -11.07
CA ALA A 327 -3.15 9.23 -12.29
C ALA A 327 -2.52 8.49 -13.48
N ILE A 328 -1.21 8.59 -13.66
CA ILE A 328 -0.46 7.91 -14.73
C ILE A 328 -0.63 6.38 -14.68
N THR A 329 -0.81 5.80 -13.50
CA THR A 329 -0.92 4.34 -13.30
C THR A 329 -2.35 3.80 -13.40
N LEU A 330 -3.30 4.61 -13.87
CA LEU A 330 -4.72 4.27 -13.94
C LEU A 330 -5.00 2.97 -14.72
N ALA A 331 -4.22 2.68 -15.76
CA ALA A 331 -4.43 1.50 -16.58
C ALA A 331 -4.09 0.19 -15.88
N THR A 332 -3.22 0.18 -14.87
CA THR A 332 -2.62 -1.03 -14.28
C THR A 332 -3.65 -2.05 -13.80
N ASN A 333 -4.58 -1.65 -12.93
CA ASN A 333 -5.57 -2.59 -12.36
C ASN A 333 -6.50 -3.16 -13.44
N PHE A 334 -6.89 -2.32 -14.39
CA PHE A 334 -7.73 -2.73 -15.52
C PHE A 334 -6.97 -3.64 -16.49
N ALA A 335 -5.70 -3.39 -16.74
CA ALA A 335 -4.85 -4.25 -17.56
C ALA A 335 -4.61 -5.62 -16.90
N LEU A 336 -4.38 -5.65 -15.58
CA LEU A 336 -4.28 -6.89 -14.81
C LEU A 336 -5.56 -7.73 -14.89
N ALA A 337 -6.72 -7.08 -14.66
CA ALA A 337 -8.02 -7.74 -14.81
C ALA A 337 -8.23 -8.23 -16.25
N GLY A 338 -7.97 -7.39 -17.24
CA GLY A 338 -8.09 -7.73 -18.67
C GLY A 338 -7.21 -8.89 -19.07
N CYS A 339 -5.94 -8.92 -18.63
CA CYS A 339 -5.03 -10.03 -18.91
C CYS A 339 -5.52 -11.34 -18.25
N ALA A 340 -6.04 -11.30 -17.02
CA ALA A 340 -6.63 -12.47 -16.37
C ALA A 340 -7.85 -12.99 -17.16
N PHE A 341 -8.75 -12.10 -17.61
CA PHE A 341 -9.87 -12.48 -18.48
C PHE A 341 -9.41 -12.99 -19.85
N GLY A 342 -8.33 -12.47 -20.41
CA GLY A 342 -7.74 -12.98 -21.66
C GLY A 342 -7.27 -14.44 -21.51
N VAL A 343 -6.66 -14.81 -20.39
CA VAL A 343 -6.31 -16.19 -20.05
C VAL A 343 -7.57 -17.04 -19.85
N PHE A 344 -8.55 -16.53 -19.09
CA PHE A 344 -9.85 -17.20 -18.88
C PHE A 344 -10.54 -17.60 -20.19
N LEU A 345 -10.55 -16.71 -21.16
CA LEU A 345 -11.23 -16.95 -22.46
C LEU A 345 -10.46 -17.96 -23.32
N LYS A 346 -9.14 -18.05 -23.17
CA LYS A 346 -8.29 -18.87 -24.06
C LYS A 346 -7.98 -20.24 -23.51
N THR A 347 -7.85 -20.40 -22.20
CA THR A 347 -7.45 -21.68 -21.59
C THR A 347 -8.58 -22.73 -21.65
N LYS A 348 -8.18 -23.97 -21.92
CA LYS A 348 -9.03 -25.16 -21.82
C LYS A 348 -8.91 -25.87 -20.47
N ASN A 349 -7.89 -25.54 -19.67
CA ASN A 349 -7.70 -26.11 -18.34
C ASN A 349 -8.75 -25.56 -17.38
N SER A 350 -9.56 -26.43 -16.78
CA SER A 350 -10.68 -26.05 -15.91
C SER A 350 -10.26 -25.32 -14.65
N GLU A 351 -9.15 -25.73 -14.02
CA GLU A 351 -8.63 -25.15 -12.80
C GLU A 351 -8.08 -23.73 -13.06
N LEU A 352 -7.26 -23.59 -14.11
CA LEU A 352 -6.76 -22.27 -14.51
C LEU A 352 -7.89 -21.33 -14.94
N LYS A 353 -8.90 -21.84 -15.59
CA LYS A 353 -10.08 -21.07 -16.00
C LYS A 353 -10.82 -20.50 -14.80
N GLN A 354 -11.05 -21.28 -13.74
CA GLN A 354 -11.65 -20.81 -12.50
C GLN A 354 -10.77 -19.76 -11.79
N THR A 355 -9.47 -20.04 -11.69
CA THR A 355 -8.51 -19.11 -11.10
C THR A 355 -8.48 -17.79 -11.85
N ALA A 356 -8.37 -17.82 -13.18
CA ALA A 356 -8.33 -16.63 -14.00
C ALA A 356 -9.63 -15.80 -13.92
N ALA A 357 -10.79 -16.46 -13.87
CA ALA A 357 -12.08 -15.78 -13.68
C ALA A 357 -12.17 -15.12 -12.31
N SER A 358 -11.89 -15.85 -11.24
CA SER A 358 -12.02 -15.32 -9.86
C SER A 358 -11.05 -14.17 -9.59
N THR A 359 -9.79 -14.29 -10.05
CA THR A 359 -8.77 -13.27 -9.86
C THR A 359 -9.02 -12.04 -10.74
N GLY A 360 -9.50 -12.25 -11.99
CA GLY A 360 -9.91 -11.17 -12.87
C GLY A 360 -11.09 -10.37 -12.30
N ILE A 361 -12.10 -11.05 -11.75
CA ILE A 361 -13.24 -10.40 -11.06
C ILE A 361 -12.75 -9.63 -9.85
N SER A 362 -11.87 -10.21 -9.02
CA SER A 362 -11.30 -9.54 -7.84
C SER A 362 -10.58 -8.24 -8.20
N ALA A 363 -9.73 -8.27 -9.25
CA ALA A 363 -9.03 -7.08 -9.72
C ALA A 363 -9.99 -6.03 -10.30
N PHE A 364 -10.98 -6.44 -11.09
CA PHE A 364 -11.91 -5.56 -11.77
C PHE A 364 -12.93 -4.91 -10.83
N VAL A 365 -13.52 -5.69 -9.91
CA VAL A 365 -14.62 -5.24 -9.05
C VAL A 365 -14.13 -4.63 -7.75
N ALA A 366 -13.15 -5.27 -7.10
CA ALA A 366 -12.66 -4.86 -5.79
C ALA A 366 -11.34 -4.06 -5.87
N GLY A 367 -10.66 -4.02 -7.02
CA GLY A 367 -9.34 -3.39 -7.14
C GLY A 367 -8.21 -4.17 -6.46
N VAL A 368 -8.46 -5.43 -6.06
CA VAL A 368 -7.46 -6.30 -5.41
C VAL A 368 -6.70 -7.07 -6.48
N THR A 369 -5.49 -6.67 -6.75
CA THR A 369 -4.69 -7.11 -7.91
C THR A 369 -3.75 -8.27 -7.63
N GLU A 370 -3.35 -8.49 -6.38
CA GLU A 370 -2.38 -9.50 -5.99
C GLU A 370 -2.74 -10.91 -6.46
N PRO A 371 -4.01 -11.39 -6.34
CA PRO A 371 -4.37 -12.70 -6.84
C PRO A 371 -4.22 -12.81 -8.36
N ALA A 372 -4.54 -11.75 -9.12
CA ALA A 372 -4.39 -11.73 -10.57
C ALA A 372 -2.90 -11.73 -10.97
N ILE A 373 -2.08 -10.92 -10.28
CA ILE A 373 -0.63 -10.85 -10.52
C ILE A 373 0.01 -12.23 -10.32
N TYR A 374 -0.13 -12.79 -9.12
CA TYR A 374 0.60 -13.99 -8.73
C TYR A 374 -0.05 -15.28 -9.24
N GLY A 375 -1.39 -15.34 -9.29
CA GLY A 375 -2.11 -16.54 -9.71
C GLY A 375 -2.12 -16.76 -11.22
N VAL A 376 -2.05 -15.68 -12.02
CA VAL A 376 -2.23 -15.78 -13.47
C VAL A 376 -1.16 -15.00 -14.25
N VAL A 377 -1.08 -13.69 -14.07
CA VAL A 377 -0.40 -12.79 -15.00
C VAL A 377 1.12 -12.99 -14.96
N LEU A 378 1.72 -13.04 -13.76
CA LEU A 378 3.15 -13.23 -13.56
C LEU A 378 3.59 -14.66 -13.86
N LYS A 379 2.74 -15.65 -13.56
CA LYS A 379 3.03 -17.07 -13.78
C LYS A 379 3.41 -17.36 -15.24
N TYR A 380 2.72 -16.72 -16.19
CA TYR A 380 2.96 -16.94 -17.62
C TYR A 380 3.85 -15.87 -18.27
N LYS A 381 4.37 -14.91 -17.52
CA LYS A 381 5.32 -13.85 -17.93
C LYS A 381 4.83 -12.93 -19.05
N ARG A 382 4.36 -13.48 -20.20
CA ARG A 382 3.89 -12.68 -21.35
C ARG A 382 2.69 -11.79 -21.01
N PRO A 383 1.63 -12.24 -20.29
CA PRO A 383 0.57 -11.35 -19.84
C PRO A 383 1.09 -10.20 -18.98
N PHE A 384 2.13 -10.43 -18.17
CA PHE A 384 2.73 -9.38 -17.35
C PHE A 384 3.42 -8.31 -18.19
N VAL A 385 4.13 -8.69 -19.23
CA VAL A 385 4.72 -7.74 -20.20
C VAL A 385 3.63 -6.92 -20.88
N ILE A 386 2.48 -7.54 -21.20
CA ILE A 386 1.33 -6.84 -21.78
C ILE A 386 0.79 -5.79 -20.80
N VAL A 387 0.69 -6.11 -19.50
CA VAL A 387 0.28 -5.13 -18.47
C VAL A 387 1.25 -3.94 -18.46
N CYS A 388 2.56 -4.18 -18.42
CA CYS A 388 3.56 -3.10 -18.42
C CYS A 388 3.44 -2.20 -19.68
N LEU A 389 3.19 -2.79 -20.86
CA LEU A 389 3.01 -2.05 -22.10
C LEU A 389 1.72 -1.23 -22.10
N LEU A 390 0.62 -1.80 -21.64
CA LEU A 390 -0.67 -1.09 -21.59
C LEU A 390 -0.64 0.04 -20.56
N ASP A 391 0.01 -0.16 -19.44
CA ASP A 391 0.16 0.89 -18.43
C ASP A 391 1.12 1.99 -18.91
N ALA A 392 2.19 1.65 -19.63
CA ALA A 392 3.04 2.63 -20.31
C ALA A 392 2.26 3.49 -21.30
N ILE A 393 1.41 2.87 -22.14
CA ILE A 393 0.56 3.59 -23.10
C ILE A 393 -0.45 4.48 -22.35
N GLY A 394 -1.12 3.94 -21.34
CA GLY A 394 -2.05 4.68 -20.49
C GLY A 394 -1.37 5.87 -19.80
N GLY A 395 -0.16 5.64 -19.28
CA GLY A 395 0.65 6.67 -18.66
C GLY A 395 1.02 7.81 -19.60
N VAL A 396 1.42 7.50 -20.84
CA VAL A 396 1.66 8.52 -21.88
C VAL A 396 0.40 9.36 -22.12
N LEU A 397 -0.75 8.73 -22.26
CA LEU A 397 -2.01 9.42 -22.54
C LEU A 397 -2.43 10.33 -21.37
N ILE A 398 -2.33 9.86 -20.14
CA ILE A 398 -2.63 10.66 -18.96
C ILE A 398 -1.63 11.82 -18.81
N ALA A 399 -0.33 11.55 -18.86
CA ALA A 399 0.69 12.57 -18.70
C ALA A 399 0.58 13.67 -19.78
N THR A 400 0.36 13.29 -21.06
CA THR A 400 0.21 14.26 -22.15
C THR A 400 -1.07 15.07 -22.08
N SER A 401 -2.13 14.54 -21.47
CA SER A 401 -3.39 15.26 -21.25
C SER A 401 -3.38 16.18 -20.03
N GLY A 402 -2.32 16.13 -19.19
CA GLY A 402 -2.30 16.81 -17.90
C GLY A 402 -3.26 16.20 -16.88
N GLY A 403 -3.65 14.93 -17.06
CA GLY A 403 -4.59 14.25 -16.17
C GLY A 403 -4.03 14.09 -14.76
N MET A 404 -4.82 14.49 -13.76
CA MET A 404 -4.51 14.35 -12.34
C MET A 404 -5.71 13.80 -11.58
N GLN A 405 -5.48 13.00 -10.56
CA GLN A 405 -6.56 12.66 -9.65
C GLN A 405 -6.61 13.64 -8.46
N THR A 406 -7.82 14.07 -8.12
CA THR A 406 -8.07 15.01 -7.02
C THR A 406 -8.43 14.33 -5.70
N ALA A 407 -8.52 13.01 -5.71
CA ALA A 407 -8.74 12.18 -4.53
C ALA A 407 -8.04 10.83 -4.69
N LEU A 408 -7.47 10.32 -3.61
CA LEU A 408 -6.98 8.95 -3.60
C LEU A 408 -8.16 7.99 -3.45
N ILE A 409 -8.46 7.27 -4.53
CA ILE A 409 -9.56 6.32 -4.61
C ILE A 409 -9.07 4.98 -5.13
N SER A 410 -9.77 3.90 -4.73
CA SER A 410 -9.45 2.56 -5.22
C SER A 410 -9.74 2.45 -6.72
N THR A 411 -8.82 1.86 -7.48
CA THR A 411 -8.97 1.69 -8.93
C THR A 411 -9.75 0.41 -9.24
N CYS A 412 -11.05 0.54 -9.50
CA CYS A 412 -11.95 -0.57 -9.80
C CYS A 412 -13.12 -0.11 -10.69
N VAL A 413 -13.96 -1.05 -11.12
CA VAL A 413 -15.12 -0.71 -11.99
C VAL A 413 -16.08 0.26 -11.32
N LEU A 414 -16.26 0.19 -10.01
CA LEU A 414 -17.19 1.04 -9.26
C LEU A 414 -16.73 2.51 -9.22
N THR A 415 -15.45 2.76 -9.40
CA THR A 415 -14.84 4.10 -9.35
C THR A 415 -14.56 4.69 -10.74
N ILE A 416 -14.88 3.97 -11.83
CA ILE A 416 -14.74 4.51 -13.21
C ILE A 416 -15.40 5.88 -13.37
N PRO A 417 -16.67 6.09 -12.93
CA PRO A 417 -17.29 7.41 -13.07
C PRO A 417 -16.53 8.52 -12.33
N ALA A 418 -15.93 8.22 -11.17
CA ALA A 418 -15.12 9.18 -10.43
C ALA A 418 -13.85 9.56 -11.20
N PHE A 419 -13.13 8.60 -11.79
CA PHE A 419 -11.96 8.89 -12.63
C PHE A 419 -12.33 9.71 -13.87
N VAL A 420 -13.48 9.41 -14.50
CA VAL A 420 -13.98 10.20 -15.63
C VAL A 420 -14.37 11.61 -15.19
N ALA A 421 -14.94 11.80 -14.00
CA ALA A 421 -15.23 13.10 -13.45
C ALA A 421 -13.96 13.93 -13.18
N MET A 422 -12.91 13.30 -12.66
CA MET A 422 -11.63 13.97 -12.34
C MET A 422 -10.79 14.28 -13.59
N MET A 423 -10.68 13.34 -14.52
CA MET A 423 -9.74 13.43 -15.66
C MET A 423 -10.44 13.50 -17.04
N GLY A 424 -11.78 13.52 -17.09
CA GLY A 424 -12.53 13.59 -18.33
C GLY A 424 -12.47 12.31 -19.17
N LYS A 425 -12.73 12.46 -20.47
CA LYS A 425 -12.81 11.33 -21.42
C LYS A 425 -11.52 10.50 -21.51
N ILE A 426 -10.37 11.10 -21.20
CA ILE A 426 -9.08 10.40 -21.28
C ILE A 426 -9.01 9.24 -20.27
N ALA A 427 -9.60 9.38 -19.09
CA ALA A 427 -9.68 8.29 -18.12
C ALA A 427 -10.45 7.10 -18.70
N ALA A 428 -11.60 7.33 -19.33
CA ALA A 428 -12.38 6.27 -19.96
C ALA A 428 -11.59 5.56 -21.07
N VAL A 429 -10.85 6.30 -21.89
CA VAL A 429 -10.00 5.74 -22.95
C VAL A 429 -8.89 4.88 -22.36
N VAL A 430 -8.19 5.37 -21.34
CA VAL A 430 -7.08 4.64 -20.70
C VAL A 430 -7.60 3.37 -20.01
N ILE A 431 -8.73 3.46 -19.32
CA ILE A 431 -9.38 2.29 -18.70
C ILE A 431 -9.77 1.26 -19.77
N ALA A 432 -10.37 1.70 -20.88
CA ALA A 432 -10.75 0.83 -21.99
C ALA A 432 -9.52 0.16 -22.64
N ILE A 433 -8.45 0.92 -22.88
CA ILE A 433 -7.18 0.39 -23.39
C ILE A 433 -6.62 -0.66 -22.42
N GLY A 434 -6.56 -0.37 -21.12
CA GLY A 434 -6.10 -1.31 -20.11
C GLY A 434 -6.91 -2.61 -20.13
N PHE A 435 -8.22 -2.50 -19.97
CA PHE A 435 -9.10 -3.66 -19.84
C PHE A 435 -9.24 -4.47 -21.12
N PHE A 436 -9.75 -3.85 -22.18
CA PHE A 436 -9.98 -4.55 -23.46
C PHE A 436 -8.67 -4.88 -24.18
N GLY A 437 -7.68 -3.99 -24.12
CA GLY A 437 -6.33 -4.29 -24.61
C GLY A 437 -5.70 -5.47 -23.88
N GLY A 438 -5.87 -5.55 -22.57
CA GLY A 438 -5.45 -6.69 -21.75
C GLY A 438 -6.08 -8.01 -22.20
N ILE A 439 -7.41 -8.03 -22.42
CA ILE A 439 -8.12 -9.19 -22.92
C ILE A 439 -7.60 -9.59 -24.31
N ILE A 440 -7.61 -8.66 -25.26
CA ILE A 440 -7.29 -8.93 -26.67
C ILE A 440 -5.84 -9.38 -26.82
N LEU A 441 -4.90 -8.61 -26.30
CA LEU A 441 -3.48 -8.92 -26.46
C LEU A 441 -3.09 -10.22 -25.73
N THR A 442 -3.66 -10.48 -24.55
CA THR A 442 -3.39 -11.75 -23.85
C THR A 442 -4.03 -12.93 -24.58
N TYR A 443 -5.23 -12.78 -25.10
CA TYR A 443 -5.89 -13.82 -25.90
C TYR A 443 -5.10 -14.13 -27.18
N LEU A 444 -4.60 -13.12 -27.89
CA LEU A 444 -3.88 -13.33 -29.14
C LEU A 444 -2.43 -13.79 -28.91
N PHE A 445 -1.68 -13.13 -28.02
CA PHE A 445 -0.23 -13.24 -27.92
C PHE A 445 0.28 -13.66 -26.51
N GLY A 446 -0.49 -13.36 -25.47
CA GLY A 446 -0.02 -13.47 -24.08
C GLY A 446 -0.06 -14.88 -23.51
N TYR A 447 -0.99 -15.72 -23.94
CA TYR A 447 -1.19 -17.04 -23.35
C TYR A 447 -1.40 -18.12 -24.39
N ASN A 448 -0.93 -19.35 -24.08
CA ASN A 448 -1.24 -20.56 -24.83
C ASN A 448 -1.18 -21.75 -23.85
N ASP A 449 -2.07 -22.73 -23.99
CA ASP A 449 -2.12 -23.93 -23.13
C ASP A 449 -0.81 -24.73 -23.10
N LYS A 450 0.05 -24.62 -24.11
CA LYS A 450 1.41 -25.17 -24.09
C LYS A 450 2.31 -24.60 -22.97
N MET A 451 1.92 -23.48 -22.37
CA MET A 451 2.65 -22.87 -21.24
C MET A 451 2.25 -23.50 -19.89
N LEU A 452 1.28 -24.41 -19.85
CA LEU A 452 0.92 -25.15 -18.63
C LEU A 452 2.02 -26.11 -18.22
N ASP A 453 2.79 -26.63 -19.20
CA ASP A 453 3.82 -27.66 -19.01
C ASP A 453 5.24 -27.08 -18.90
N SER A 454 5.36 -25.75 -18.93
CA SER A 454 6.63 -25.02 -18.84
C SER A 454 6.76 -24.26 -17.50
#